data_f4a1c8ff2b9089ec246a54ac4b7c326f
#
_entry.id   f4a1c8ff2b9089ec246a54ac4b7c326f
#
_cell.length_a   1.000
_cell.length_b   1.000
_cell.length_c   1.000
_cell.angle_alpha   90.00
_cell.angle_beta   90.00
_cell.angle_gamma   90.00
#
_symmetry.space_group_name_H-M   'P 1'
#
loop_
_entity.id
_entity.type
_entity.pdbx_description
1 polymer ?
#
loop_
_entity_poly.entity_id
_entity_poly.type
_entity_poly.pdbx_seq_one_letter_code
_entity_poly.pdbx_strand_id
1 'polypeptide(L)'
;MLSRAKGRCELCGITNEQKMLEVDHIFPKSLGGKDDLSNYQALCYSCNAAKRNTDDTDFRLFKTLYEHREDNCLFCDIQANDRKRIIAENNLAYAIRDGFPVTDGHTLFMPKRHVNDYFGLVQSEVNAINILVQEQRTLLMASDSSIEGFNIGMNCGEVSGQTVFHCHVHLIPRRRGDVANPRGGVRHIIADKGFYEDKK
;
A
#
# COMPACT_ATOMS: atom_id res chain seq x y z
N MET A 1 -5.23 -8.73 -27.72
CA MET A 1 -4.92 -8.35 -26.34
C MET A 1 -5.26 -9.47 -25.36
N LEU A 2 -6.53 -9.88 -25.18
CA LEU A 2 -6.91 -10.93 -24.20
C LEU A 2 -6.20 -12.28 -24.42
N SER A 3 -5.88 -12.65 -25.68
CA SER A 3 -5.07 -13.82 -25.98
C SER A 3 -3.61 -13.70 -25.50
N ARG A 4 -3.01 -12.49 -25.59
CA ARG A 4 -1.69 -12.20 -25.01
C ARG A 4 -1.71 -12.35 -23.49
N ALA A 5 -2.73 -11.78 -22.84
CA ALA A 5 -2.91 -11.85 -21.39
C ALA A 5 -3.35 -13.26 -20.90
N LYS A 6 -3.58 -14.21 -21.83
CA LYS A 6 -4.02 -15.58 -21.50
C LYS A 6 -5.23 -15.63 -20.57
N GLY A 7 -6.18 -14.69 -20.76
CA GLY A 7 -7.37 -14.58 -19.93
C GLY A 7 -7.10 -14.19 -18.47
N ARG A 8 -6.00 -13.50 -18.18
CA ARG A 8 -5.63 -13.04 -16.83
C ARG A 8 -5.42 -11.54 -16.78
N CYS A 9 -5.71 -10.94 -15.63
CA CYS A 9 -5.32 -9.56 -15.33
C CYS A 9 -3.79 -9.46 -15.32
N GLU A 10 -3.25 -8.54 -16.13
CA GLU A 10 -1.80 -8.38 -16.28
C GLU A 10 -1.15 -7.74 -15.05
N LEU A 11 -1.94 -7.20 -14.11
CA LEU A 11 -1.45 -6.70 -12.82
C LEU A 11 -1.54 -7.77 -11.72
N CYS A 12 -2.73 -8.26 -11.37
CA CYS A 12 -2.90 -9.13 -10.19
C CYS A 12 -3.05 -10.64 -10.52
N GLY A 13 -3.07 -10.99 -11.80
CA GLY A 13 -3.12 -12.38 -12.24
C GLY A 13 -4.50 -13.09 -12.14
N ILE A 14 -5.53 -12.43 -11.59
CA ILE A 14 -6.88 -13.01 -11.49
C ILE A 14 -7.41 -13.41 -12.87
N THR A 15 -8.10 -14.55 -12.96
CA THR A 15 -8.60 -15.06 -14.24
C THR A 15 -9.89 -14.35 -14.66
N ASN A 16 -10.18 -14.38 -15.97
CA ASN A 16 -11.43 -13.88 -16.53
C ASN A 16 -12.68 -14.64 -16.02
N GLU A 17 -12.52 -15.88 -15.58
CA GLU A 17 -13.59 -16.67 -14.95
C GLU A 17 -13.93 -16.17 -13.53
N GLN A 18 -12.93 -15.68 -12.81
CA GLN A 18 -13.11 -15.16 -11.45
C GLN A 18 -13.58 -13.71 -11.46
N LYS A 19 -13.14 -12.91 -12.44
CA LYS A 19 -13.47 -11.49 -12.54
C LYS A 19 -13.33 -11.00 -13.99
N MET A 20 -14.31 -10.25 -14.45
CA MET A 20 -14.29 -9.66 -15.79
C MET A 20 -13.03 -8.84 -16.03
N LEU A 21 -12.41 -9.03 -17.19
CA LEU A 21 -11.27 -8.26 -17.66
C LEU A 21 -11.72 -7.15 -18.61
N GLU A 22 -11.11 -6.00 -18.44
CA GLU A 22 -11.32 -4.80 -19.24
C GLU A 22 -10.08 -4.48 -20.06
N VAL A 23 -10.28 -3.79 -21.17
CA VAL A 23 -9.22 -3.19 -21.98
C VAL A 23 -8.87 -1.86 -21.35
N ASP A 24 -7.63 -1.71 -20.89
CA ASP A 24 -7.11 -0.48 -20.36
C ASP A 24 -6.01 0.09 -21.27
N HIS A 25 -5.92 1.41 -21.37
CA HIS A 25 -4.83 2.09 -22.04
C HIS A 25 -3.65 2.24 -21.09
N ILE A 26 -2.46 1.73 -21.48
CA ILE A 26 -1.22 1.92 -20.71
C ILE A 26 -0.99 3.40 -20.51
N PHE A 27 -0.81 4.15 -21.61
CA PHE A 27 -0.83 5.61 -21.58
C PHE A 27 -2.28 6.08 -21.74
N PRO A 28 -2.87 6.77 -20.75
CA PRO A 28 -4.28 7.09 -20.72
C PRO A 28 -4.77 7.89 -21.93
N LYS A 29 -5.94 7.52 -22.46
CA LYS A 29 -6.55 8.22 -23.58
C LYS A 29 -6.83 9.70 -23.29
N SER A 30 -7.18 10.02 -22.05
CA SER A 30 -7.37 11.40 -21.57
C SER A 30 -6.10 12.26 -21.64
N LEU A 31 -4.92 11.64 -21.67
CA LEU A 31 -3.60 12.28 -21.78
C LEU A 31 -3.03 12.19 -23.21
N GLY A 32 -3.81 11.73 -24.19
CA GLY A 32 -3.37 11.60 -25.58
C GLY A 32 -2.94 10.18 -25.99
N GLY A 33 -3.22 9.18 -25.18
CA GLY A 33 -2.93 7.77 -25.49
C GLY A 33 -3.66 7.32 -26.76
N LYS A 34 -2.95 6.59 -27.63
CA LYS A 34 -3.47 6.11 -28.91
C LYS A 34 -4.25 4.82 -28.73
N ASP A 35 -5.27 4.63 -29.58
CA ASP A 35 -6.00 3.38 -29.75
C ASP A 35 -5.15 2.41 -30.60
N ASP A 36 -4.15 1.79 -29.95
CA ASP A 36 -3.22 0.86 -30.57
C ASP A 36 -2.97 -0.34 -29.65
N LEU A 37 -2.76 -1.53 -30.24
CA LEU A 37 -2.53 -2.76 -29.48
C LEU A 37 -1.29 -2.70 -28.60
N SER A 38 -0.30 -1.89 -28.96
CA SER A 38 0.90 -1.66 -28.13
C SER A 38 0.57 -0.86 -26.87
N ASN A 39 -0.49 -0.06 -26.89
CA ASN A 39 -0.95 0.77 -25.77
C ASN A 39 -2.07 0.11 -24.96
N TYR A 40 -2.42 -1.14 -25.20
CA TYR A 40 -3.47 -1.83 -24.45
C TYR A 40 -2.92 -2.89 -23.51
N GLN A 41 -3.55 -2.98 -22.34
CA GLN A 41 -3.35 -4.03 -21.34
C GLN A 41 -4.69 -4.58 -20.84
N ALA A 42 -4.66 -5.80 -20.30
CA ALA A 42 -5.84 -6.46 -19.74
C ALA A 42 -5.84 -6.32 -18.22
N LEU A 43 -6.79 -5.60 -17.66
CA LEU A 43 -6.94 -5.44 -16.21
C LEU A 43 -8.31 -5.94 -15.76
N CYS A 44 -8.40 -6.51 -14.55
CA CYS A 44 -9.70 -6.70 -13.94
C CYS A 44 -10.26 -5.35 -13.47
N TYR A 45 -11.58 -5.25 -13.34
CA TYR A 45 -12.27 -4.04 -12.92
C TYR A 45 -11.61 -3.34 -11.72
N SER A 46 -11.22 -4.08 -10.68
CA SER A 46 -10.60 -3.49 -9.49
C SER A 46 -9.23 -2.89 -9.75
N CYS A 47 -8.39 -3.56 -10.56
CA CYS A 47 -7.07 -3.06 -10.91
C CYS A 47 -7.18 -1.86 -11.85
N ASN A 48 -8.13 -1.89 -12.80
CA ASN A 48 -8.40 -0.79 -13.70
C ASN A 48 -8.91 0.46 -12.94
N ALA A 49 -9.88 0.27 -12.05
CA ALA A 49 -10.39 1.33 -11.20
C ALA A 49 -9.30 1.92 -10.26
N ALA A 50 -8.40 1.08 -9.74
CA ALA A 50 -7.30 1.52 -8.89
C ALA A 50 -6.22 2.30 -9.67
N LYS A 51 -5.93 1.91 -10.93
CA LYS A 51 -5.00 2.59 -11.82
C LYS A 51 -5.44 4.01 -12.13
N ARG A 52 -6.74 4.22 -12.33
CA ARG A 52 -7.31 5.49 -12.83
C ARG A 52 -6.76 5.87 -14.21
N ASN A 53 -7.18 7.03 -14.70
CA ASN A 53 -6.76 7.57 -16.00
C ASN A 53 -5.60 8.57 -15.91
N THR A 54 -4.78 8.48 -14.88
CA THR A 54 -3.59 9.31 -14.65
C THR A 54 -2.30 8.49 -14.51
N ASP A 55 -2.42 7.18 -14.32
CA ASP A 55 -1.29 6.25 -14.18
C ASP A 55 -0.97 5.64 -15.55
N ASP A 56 0.26 5.79 -16.03
CA ASP A 56 0.76 5.31 -17.31
C ASP A 56 1.59 4.02 -17.21
N THR A 57 1.48 3.33 -16.07
CA THR A 57 2.25 2.10 -15.81
C THR A 57 1.86 0.97 -16.76
N ASP A 58 2.86 0.38 -17.39
CA ASP A 58 2.73 -0.85 -18.17
C ASP A 58 2.77 -2.09 -17.26
N PHE A 59 1.60 -2.63 -16.96
CA PHE A 59 1.47 -3.79 -16.09
C PHE A 59 1.76 -5.14 -16.75
N ARG A 60 1.99 -5.18 -18.07
CA ARG A 60 2.27 -6.44 -18.79
C ARG A 60 3.51 -7.16 -18.27
N LEU A 61 4.44 -6.40 -17.69
CA LEU A 61 5.67 -6.92 -17.09
C LEU A 61 5.58 -7.09 -15.56
N PHE A 62 4.53 -6.55 -14.94
CA PHE A 62 4.41 -6.51 -13.47
C PHE A 62 4.17 -7.85 -12.83
N LYS A 63 3.57 -8.81 -13.56
CA LYS A 63 3.27 -10.13 -12.99
C LYS A 63 4.51 -10.82 -12.43
N THR A 64 5.63 -10.76 -13.14
CA THR A 64 6.90 -11.33 -12.69
C THR A 64 7.44 -10.63 -11.44
N LEU A 65 7.21 -9.32 -11.31
CA LEU A 65 7.60 -8.54 -10.14
C LEU A 65 6.76 -8.87 -8.90
N TYR A 66 5.48 -9.24 -9.08
CA TYR A 66 4.62 -9.69 -7.98
C TYR A 66 4.93 -11.09 -7.48
N GLU A 67 5.51 -11.93 -8.33
CA GLU A 67 5.94 -13.28 -7.98
C GLU A 67 7.35 -13.28 -7.37
N HIS A 68 8.14 -12.23 -7.63
CA HIS A 68 9.48 -12.08 -7.06
C HIS A 68 9.42 -11.82 -5.54
N ARG A 69 10.27 -12.50 -4.80
CA ARG A 69 10.51 -12.29 -3.37
C ARG A 69 11.98 -11.97 -3.18
N GLU A 70 12.24 -10.89 -2.47
CA GLU A 70 13.61 -10.51 -2.14
C GLU A 70 14.11 -11.39 -1.00
N ASP A 71 15.27 -12.01 -1.19
CA ASP A 71 15.92 -12.82 -0.18
C ASP A 71 16.25 -11.96 1.06
N ASN A 72 16.07 -12.53 2.25
CA ASN A 72 16.28 -11.85 3.54
C ASN A 72 15.35 -10.65 3.81
N CYS A 73 14.30 -10.47 3.04
CA CYS A 73 13.27 -9.48 3.32
C CYS A 73 12.17 -10.06 4.23
N LEU A 74 12.05 -9.54 5.46
CA LEU A 74 11.04 -9.95 6.43
C LEU A 74 9.61 -9.97 5.85
N PHE A 75 9.22 -8.93 5.10
CA PHE A 75 7.86 -8.82 4.58
C PHE A 75 7.62 -9.76 3.39
N CYS A 76 8.63 -9.98 2.53
CA CYS A 76 8.56 -11.02 1.51
C CYS A 76 8.41 -12.41 2.12
N ASP A 77 9.12 -12.69 3.21
CA ASP A 77 9.05 -13.97 3.91
C ASP A 77 7.68 -14.18 4.58
N ILE A 78 7.14 -13.18 5.26
CA ILE A 78 5.78 -13.24 5.84
C ILE A 78 4.74 -13.56 4.76
N GLN A 79 4.81 -12.90 3.61
CA GLN A 79 3.88 -13.13 2.52
C GLN A 79 3.99 -14.54 1.94
N ALA A 80 5.19 -15.09 1.85
CA ALA A 80 5.45 -16.42 1.29
C ALA A 80 5.19 -17.56 2.30
N ASN A 81 5.67 -17.41 3.53
CA ASN A 81 5.90 -18.51 4.46
C ASN A 81 5.13 -18.38 5.78
N ASP A 82 4.72 -17.17 6.19
CA ASP A 82 4.05 -16.93 7.48
C ASP A 82 2.73 -16.15 7.35
N ARG A 83 1.90 -16.63 6.43
CA ARG A 83 0.62 -15.97 6.06
C ARG A 83 -0.38 -15.83 7.22
N LYS A 84 -0.21 -16.59 8.32
CA LYS A 84 -1.04 -16.46 9.54
C LYS A 84 -0.91 -15.08 10.21
N ARG A 85 0.18 -14.34 9.95
CA ARG A 85 0.38 -12.97 10.41
C ARG A 85 -0.40 -11.93 9.60
N ILE A 86 -0.87 -12.30 8.40
CA ILE A 86 -1.64 -11.40 7.53
C ILE A 86 -3.06 -11.28 8.09
N ILE A 87 -3.43 -10.07 8.50
CA ILE A 87 -4.74 -9.79 9.08
C ILE A 87 -5.76 -9.27 8.08
N ALA A 88 -5.29 -8.71 6.97
CA ALA A 88 -6.09 -8.25 5.84
C ALA A 88 -5.25 -8.22 4.57
N GLU A 89 -5.86 -8.46 3.44
CA GLU A 89 -5.19 -8.32 2.14
C GLU A 89 -6.19 -8.02 1.02
N ASN A 90 -5.68 -7.41 -0.04
CA ASN A 90 -6.34 -7.29 -1.33
C ASN A 90 -5.41 -7.78 -2.44
N ASN A 91 -5.72 -7.47 -3.71
CA ASN A 91 -4.92 -7.95 -4.83
C ASN A 91 -3.47 -7.50 -4.80
N LEU A 92 -3.17 -6.29 -4.28
CA LEU A 92 -1.87 -5.63 -4.42
C LEU A 92 -1.16 -5.36 -3.10
N ALA A 93 -1.87 -5.42 -1.98
CA ALA A 93 -1.34 -5.08 -0.66
C ALA A 93 -1.82 -6.04 0.41
N TYR A 94 -1.14 -6.05 1.54
CA TYR A 94 -1.54 -6.79 2.73
C TYR A 94 -1.18 -6.02 4.01
N ALA A 95 -1.77 -6.42 5.13
CA ALA A 95 -1.58 -5.81 6.43
C ALA A 95 -1.22 -6.86 7.49
N ILE A 96 -0.38 -6.47 8.44
CA ILE A 96 -0.04 -7.25 9.63
C ILE A 96 -0.13 -6.36 10.87
N ARG A 97 -0.26 -6.97 12.07
CA ARG A 97 0.07 -6.23 13.30
C ARG A 97 1.58 -6.06 13.38
N ASP A 98 2.01 -4.88 13.83
CA ASP A 98 3.44 -4.64 14.05
C ASP A 98 3.98 -5.60 15.11
N GLY A 99 5.15 -6.19 14.87
CA GLY A 99 5.83 -7.07 15.84
C GLY A 99 6.40 -6.32 17.05
N PHE A 100 6.57 -4.99 16.93
CA PHE A 100 7.07 -4.08 17.96
C PHE A 100 6.12 -2.89 18.12
N PRO A 101 4.85 -3.13 18.52
CA PRO A 101 3.83 -2.09 18.48
C PRO A 101 4.13 -0.98 19.48
N VAL A 102 4.01 0.28 19.06
CA VAL A 102 4.15 1.45 19.95
C VAL A 102 2.86 1.71 20.74
N THR A 103 1.75 1.13 20.29
CA THR A 103 0.43 1.13 20.95
C THR A 103 -0.39 -0.05 20.44
N ASP A 104 -1.36 -0.50 21.23
CA ASP A 104 -2.25 -1.60 20.83
C ASP A 104 -2.98 -1.29 19.53
N GLY A 105 -2.95 -2.24 18.60
CA GLY A 105 -3.55 -2.10 17.29
C GLY A 105 -2.64 -1.47 16.24
N HIS A 106 -1.36 -1.15 16.58
CA HIS A 106 -0.38 -0.68 15.58
C HIS A 106 -0.30 -1.67 14.40
N THR A 107 -0.55 -1.17 13.20
CA THR A 107 -0.70 -1.97 12.00
C THR A 107 0.23 -1.48 10.91
N LEU A 108 0.83 -2.41 10.19
CA LEU A 108 1.68 -2.15 9.03
C LEU A 108 0.97 -2.60 7.75
N PHE A 109 1.10 -1.82 6.69
CA PHE A 109 0.54 -2.09 5.37
C PHE A 109 1.65 -2.07 4.34
N MET A 110 1.77 -3.15 3.56
CA MET A 110 2.82 -3.33 2.57
C MET A 110 2.23 -3.65 1.19
N PRO A 111 2.87 -3.24 0.09
CA PRO A 111 2.57 -3.80 -1.22
C PRO A 111 3.00 -5.28 -1.26
N LYS A 112 2.32 -6.10 -2.09
CA LYS A 112 2.73 -7.50 -2.31
C LYS A 112 4.02 -7.60 -3.14
N ARG A 113 4.26 -6.62 -4.00
CA ARG A 113 5.51 -6.48 -4.75
C ARG A 113 6.59 -5.94 -3.82
N HIS A 114 7.80 -6.51 -3.90
CA HIS A 114 8.93 -5.90 -3.21
C HIS A 114 9.26 -4.55 -3.86
N VAL A 115 9.22 -3.51 -3.07
CA VAL A 115 9.61 -2.15 -3.42
C VAL A 115 10.17 -1.46 -2.20
N ASN A 116 11.33 -0.81 -2.33
CA ASN A 116 12.09 -0.34 -1.18
C ASN A 116 11.32 0.67 -0.32
N ASP A 117 10.70 1.66 -0.94
CA ASP A 117 10.04 2.76 -0.25
C ASP A 117 8.78 3.25 -0.98
N TYR A 118 8.14 4.28 -0.44
CA TYR A 118 6.91 4.87 -0.97
C TYR A 118 7.06 5.40 -2.40
N PHE A 119 8.21 5.96 -2.74
CA PHE A 119 8.42 6.61 -4.05
C PHE A 119 8.54 5.61 -5.20
N GLY A 120 8.78 4.35 -4.89
CA GLY A 120 8.74 3.25 -5.86
C GLY A 120 7.36 2.61 -6.07
N LEU A 121 6.32 3.05 -5.33
CA LEU A 121 4.96 2.56 -5.50
C LEU A 121 4.32 3.10 -6.78
N VAL A 122 3.53 2.26 -7.45
CA VAL A 122 2.60 2.72 -8.49
C VAL A 122 1.27 3.13 -7.88
N GLN A 123 0.49 3.96 -8.57
CA GLN A 123 -0.76 4.54 -8.04
C GLN A 123 -1.76 3.47 -7.59
N SER A 124 -1.85 2.36 -8.30
CA SER A 124 -2.72 1.24 -7.93
C SER A 124 -2.33 0.58 -6.61
N GLU A 125 -1.03 0.52 -6.27
CA GLU A 125 -0.54 0.02 -4.98
C GLU A 125 -0.85 1.01 -3.84
N VAL A 126 -0.65 2.30 -4.08
CA VAL A 126 -1.03 3.37 -3.13
C VAL A 126 -2.53 3.28 -2.81
N ASN A 127 -3.38 3.14 -3.83
CA ASN A 127 -4.81 3.00 -3.65
C ASN A 127 -5.18 1.70 -2.89
N ALA A 128 -4.51 0.59 -3.19
CA ALA A 128 -4.72 -0.69 -2.52
C ALA A 128 -4.36 -0.64 -1.02
N ILE A 129 -3.25 0.02 -0.68
CA ILE A 129 -2.84 0.28 0.70
C ILE A 129 -3.87 1.16 1.40
N ASN A 130 -4.30 2.26 0.77
CA ASN A 130 -5.31 3.17 1.34
C ASN A 130 -6.64 2.48 1.67
N ILE A 131 -7.10 1.56 0.84
CA ILE A 131 -8.31 0.77 1.11
C ILE A 131 -8.13 -0.01 2.40
N LEU A 132 -7.04 -0.77 2.56
CA LEU A 132 -6.76 -1.54 3.76
C LEU A 132 -6.61 -0.66 5.02
N VAL A 133 -5.98 0.52 4.88
CA VAL A 133 -5.86 1.49 5.98
C VAL A 133 -7.23 1.94 6.47
N GLN A 134 -8.16 2.28 5.56
CA GLN A 134 -9.52 2.69 5.92
C GLN A 134 -10.32 1.55 6.57
N GLU A 135 -10.21 0.34 6.04
CA GLU A 135 -10.86 -0.84 6.60
C GLU A 135 -10.35 -1.13 8.02
N GLN A 136 -9.02 -1.17 8.21
CA GLN A 136 -8.43 -1.44 9.52
C GLN A 136 -8.73 -0.32 10.53
N ARG A 137 -8.72 0.95 10.11
CA ARG A 137 -9.18 2.05 10.96
C ARG A 137 -10.59 1.81 11.46
N THR A 138 -11.51 1.46 10.58
CA THR A 138 -12.92 1.21 10.94
C THR A 138 -13.04 0.06 11.92
N LEU A 139 -12.35 -1.05 11.69
CA LEU A 139 -12.36 -2.22 12.57
C LEU A 139 -11.76 -1.90 13.95
N LEU A 140 -10.65 -1.17 14.01
CA LEU A 140 -10.01 -0.77 15.27
C LEU A 140 -10.92 0.14 16.09
N MET A 141 -11.54 1.14 15.49
CA MET A 141 -12.49 2.02 16.20
C MET A 141 -13.75 1.28 16.67
N ALA A 142 -14.19 0.27 15.94
CA ALA A 142 -15.32 -0.56 16.36
C ALA A 142 -14.98 -1.50 17.52
N SER A 143 -13.72 -1.97 17.59
CA SER A 143 -13.25 -2.91 18.61
C SER A 143 -12.77 -2.23 19.90
N ASP A 144 -12.36 -0.97 19.84
CA ASP A 144 -11.82 -0.22 20.96
C ASP A 144 -12.28 1.25 20.93
N SER A 145 -13.26 1.56 21.76
CA SER A 145 -13.83 2.90 21.87
C SER A 145 -12.89 3.94 22.50
N SER A 146 -11.76 3.53 23.07
CA SER A 146 -10.75 4.44 23.60
C SER A 146 -9.85 5.06 22.51
N ILE A 147 -9.91 4.56 21.28
CA ILE A 147 -9.19 5.12 20.15
C ILE A 147 -9.88 6.41 19.69
N GLU A 148 -9.21 7.54 19.90
CA GLU A 148 -9.73 8.86 19.53
C GLU A 148 -9.03 9.45 18.27
N GLY A 149 -7.94 8.84 17.80
CA GLY A 149 -7.19 9.35 16.66
C GLY A 149 -6.20 8.36 16.10
N PHE A 150 -5.50 8.76 15.04
CA PHE A 150 -4.45 7.96 14.42
C PHE A 150 -3.30 8.84 13.94
N ASN A 151 -2.08 8.30 14.04
CA ASN A 151 -0.97 8.77 13.21
C ASN A 151 -0.77 7.78 12.07
N ILE A 152 -0.54 8.31 10.86
CA ILE A 152 -0.22 7.54 9.66
C ILE A 152 1.11 8.08 9.14
N GLY A 153 2.03 7.19 8.81
CA GLY A 153 3.34 7.58 8.30
C GLY A 153 4.13 6.43 7.75
N MET A 154 5.27 6.77 7.17
CA MET A 154 6.24 5.82 6.63
C MET A 154 7.64 6.38 6.75
N ASN A 155 8.62 5.50 6.83
CA ASN A 155 10.03 5.86 6.79
C ASN A 155 10.58 5.49 5.40
N CYS A 156 11.20 6.45 4.72
CA CYS A 156 11.79 6.26 3.41
C CYS A 156 13.28 6.54 3.49
N GLY A 157 14.10 5.49 3.46
CA GLY A 157 15.55 5.53 3.61
C GLY A 157 16.03 5.40 5.05
N GLU A 158 17.28 5.01 5.21
CA GLU A 158 17.93 4.72 6.50
C GLU A 158 17.91 5.93 7.45
N VAL A 159 18.20 7.14 6.94
CA VAL A 159 18.25 8.37 7.76
C VAL A 159 16.89 8.73 8.34
N SER A 160 15.80 8.31 7.72
CA SER A 160 14.43 8.48 8.24
C SER A 160 13.98 7.33 9.16
N GLY A 161 14.86 6.38 9.47
CA GLY A 161 14.59 5.27 10.38
C GLY A 161 13.97 4.04 9.70
N GLN A 162 14.07 3.90 8.38
CA GLN A 162 13.65 2.69 7.71
C GLN A 162 14.63 1.55 8.02
N THR A 163 14.15 0.47 8.64
CA THR A 163 14.95 -0.69 9.01
C THR A 163 14.70 -1.91 8.12
N VAL A 164 13.52 -1.99 7.49
CA VAL A 164 13.19 -3.01 6.48
C VAL A 164 12.96 -2.30 5.16
N PHE A 165 13.82 -2.58 4.17
CA PHE A 165 13.74 -1.97 2.84
C PHE A 165 12.71 -2.68 1.95
N HIS A 166 11.50 -2.70 2.45
CA HIS A 166 10.26 -3.03 1.79
C HIS A 166 9.24 -2.00 2.29
N CYS A 167 8.67 -1.23 1.39
CA CYS A 167 7.75 -0.14 1.69
C CYS A 167 6.67 -0.59 2.67
N HIS A 168 6.49 0.13 3.76
CA HIS A 168 5.43 -0.12 4.71
C HIS A 168 4.90 1.19 5.31
N VAL A 169 3.59 1.22 5.44
CA VAL A 169 2.84 2.35 6.01
C VAL A 169 2.37 1.94 7.40
N HIS A 170 2.65 2.78 8.38
CA HIS A 170 2.18 2.62 9.76
C HIS A 170 0.80 3.24 9.94
N LEU A 171 -0.10 2.55 10.63
CA LEU A 171 -1.33 3.08 11.20
C LEU A 171 -1.24 2.89 12.72
N ILE A 172 -1.09 3.99 13.44
CA ILE A 172 -0.84 4.01 14.88
C ILE A 172 -2.08 4.57 15.58
N PRO A 173 -2.89 3.73 16.25
CA PRO A 173 -4.01 4.21 17.05
C PRO A 173 -3.53 5.10 18.20
N ARG A 174 -4.29 6.18 18.47
CA ARG A 174 -3.98 7.13 19.53
C ARG A 174 -5.12 7.19 20.54
N ARG A 175 -4.76 7.28 21.79
CA ARG A 175 -5.68 7.35 22.92
C ARG A 175 -5.40 8.58 23.76
N ARG A 176 -6.43 9.09 24.43
CA ARG A 176 -6.25 10.24 25.33
C ARG A 176 -5.27 9.90 26.44
N GLY A 177 -4.23 10.73 26.60
CA GLY A 177 -3.21 10.56 27.63
C GLY A 177 -2.07 9.61 27.28
N ASP A 178 -2.05 9.03 26.08
CA ASP A 178 -0.93 8.17 25.63
C ASP A 178 0.40 8.92 25.51
N VAL A 179 0.36 10.23 25.31
CA VAL A 179 1.48 11.17 25.49
C VAL A 179 1.00 12.43 26.21
N ALA A 180 1.91 13.07 26.96
CA ALA A 180 1.58 14.25 27.78
C ALA A 180 1.12 15.46 26.91
N ASN A 181 1.75 15.66 25.77
CA ASN A 181 1.39 16.72 24.82
C ASN A 181 1.46 16.19 23.39
N PRO A 182 0.30 15.89 22.74
CA PRO A 182 0.25 15.37 21.38
C PRO A 182 0.42 16.42 20.28
N ARG A 183 0.49 17.72 20.64
CA ARG A 183 0.61 18.82 19.68
C ARG A 183 1.88 18.64 18.84
N GLY A 184 1.74 18.76 17.54
CA GLY A 184 2.84 18.56 16.58
C GLY A 184 2.90 17.16 15.98
N GLY A 185 2.40 16.13 16.67
CA GLY A 185 2.24 14.76 16.13
C GLY A 185 3.51 14.24 15.44
N VAL A 186 3.43 13.96 14.14
CA VAL A 186 4.54 13.42 13.32
C VAL A 186 5.78 14.33 13.25
N ARG A 187 5.68 15.59 13.64
CA ARG A 187 6.86 16.50 13.65
C ARG A 187 7.90 16.11 14.71
N HIS A 188 7.50 15.33 15.73
CA HIS A 188 8.40 14.83 16.78
C HIS A 188 9.43 13.82 16.30
N ILE A 189 9.39 13.41 15.01
CA ILE A 189 10.47 12.63 14.38
C ILE A 189 11.80 13.38 14.37
N ILE A 190 11.79 14.71 14.43
CA ILE A 190 12.98 15.54 14.69
C ILE A 190 12.90 16.00 16.13
N ALA A 191 13.83 15.54 16.96
CA ALA A 191 13.87 15.86 18.37
C ALA A 191 13.84 17.39 18.58
N ASP A 192 13.10 17.85 19.58
CA ASP A 192 12.95 19.25 19.97
C ASP A 192 12.35 20.20 18.90
N LYS A 193 11.91 19.66 17.74
CA LYS A 193 11.27 20.44 16.66
C LYS A 193 9.78 20.17 16.51
N GLY A 194 9.21 19.31 17.32
CA GLY A 194 7.81 18.91 17.23
C GLY A 194 6.83 20.03 17.57
N PHE A 195 7.15 20.86 18.57
CA PHE A 195 6.27 21.91 19.02
C PHE A 195 6.29 23.13 18.09
N TYR A 196 5.13 23.79 17.97
CA TYR A 196 5.03 25.09 17.31
C TYR A 196 5.42 26.16 18.32
N GLU A 197 6.34 27.02 17.94
CA GLU A 197 6.56 28.28 18.64
C GLU A 197 5.36 29.20 18.33
N ASP A 198 4.67 29.68 19.35
CA ASP A 198 3.66 30.73 19.17
C ASP A 198 4.40 31.98 18.65
N LYS A 199 4.20 32.28 17.36
CA LYS A 199 4.65 33.58 16.84
C LYS A 199 3.89 34.65 17.59
N LYS A 200 4.59 35.34 18.49
CA LYS A 200 4.13 36.59 19.13
C LYS A 200 3.94 37.67 18.10
#